data_312faaedb058e4a4edb595e5c5506929
#
_entry.id   312faaedb058e4a4edb595e5c5506929
#
_cell.length_a   1.000
_cell.length_b   1.000
_cell.length_c   1.000
_cell.angle_alpha   90.00
_cell.angle_beta   90.00
_cell.angle_gamma   90.00
#
_symmetry.space_group_name_H-M   'P 1'
#
loop_
_entity.id
_entity.type
_entity.pdbx_description
1 polymer ?
#
loop_
_entity_poly.entity_id
_entity_poly.type
_entity_poly.pdbx_seq_one_letter_code
_entity_poly.pdbx_strand_id
1 'polypeptide(L)'
;MECDLLMIKIEKVINKNDLKAFIAFPSSLYPDDPNWIPPLFIERNEHLSAKNPGTDHIIWQAWVAKKAGQIVGRITAQIDTLHRERYGEDTGHFGMIDAIDDPQVFAALFGAAEAWLKSQGASKISGPFSLNINQESGLLIEGFDTPPCAMMPHGKPWYAAHIEQLGYHKGIDLLAWWMQRTDLTFSPALKKLMDQVRKKVTIRCINRQRFAEEMQILREIFNSGWQHNWGFVPFTEHEFATMGDQLKYLVPDDMIYIAEIDSAPCAFIVGLPNINEAIADLNGSLFPFGWAKLLWRLKVSGVRTARVPLMGVRDEYQFSRIGAEPYKRYRLYEKQI
;
A
#
# COMPACT_ATOMS: atom_id res chain seq x y z
N MET A 1 -32.87 20.55 -19.44
CA MET A 1 -32.98 19.16 -18.92
C MET A 1 -31.89 18.23 -19.46
N GLU A 2 -31.57 18.24 -20.76
CA GLU A 2 -30.49 17.41 -21.31
C GLU A 2 -29.05 17.91 -20.90
N CYS A 3 -28.87 19.19 -20.65
CA CYS A 3 -27.58 19.76 -20.29
C CYS A 3 -27.13 19.38 -18.85
N ASP A 4 -28.07 19.14 -17.92
CA ASP A 4 -27.77 18.72 -16.55
C ASP A 4 -27.32 17.26 -16.45
N LEU A 5 -27.67 16.41 -17.41
CA LEU A 5 -27.31 14.99 -17.47
C LEU A 5 -25.84 14.76 -17.83
N LEU A 6 -25.17 15.77 -18.42
CA LEU A 6 -23.78 15.65 -18.87
C LEU A 6 -22.75 16.30 -17.91
N MET A 7 -23.23 17.10 -16.94
CA MET A 7 -22.31 17.76 -15.99
C MET A 7 -21.75 16.81 -14.95
N ILE A 8 -20.44 16.90 -14.75
CA ILE A 8 -19.75 16.17 -13.67
C ILE A 8 -19.92 16.97 -12.38
N LYS A 9 -20.51 16.33 -11.37
CA LYS A 9 -20.69 16.89 -10.04
C LYS A 9 -19.74 16.23 -9.06
N ILE A 10 -18.93 17.05 -8.36
CA ILE A 10 -18.06 16.58 -7.30
C ILE A 10 -18.77 16.68 -5.95
N GLU A 11 -18.83 15.58 -5.23
CA GLU A 11 -19.44 15.51 -3.90
C GLU A 11 -18.42 15.03 -2.87
N LYS A 12 -18.37 15.72 -1.73
CA LYS A 12 -17.55 15.30 -0.58
C LYS A 12 -18.15 14.06 0.08
N VAL A 13 -17.31 13.15 0.51
CA VAL A 13 -17.69 12.05 1.40
C VAL A 13 -17.75 12.60 2.83
N ILE A 14 -18.94 12.66 3.42
CA ILE A 14 -19.15 13.31 4.74
C ILE A 14 -19.82 12.40 5.77
N ASN A 15 -20.42 11.30 5.32
CA ASN A 15 -21.14 10.38 6.20
C ASN A 15 -20.86 8.91 5.85
N LYS A 16 -21.37 8.00 6.68
CA LYS A 16 -21.13 6.54 6.52
C LYS A 16 -21.67 5.97 5.20
N ASN A 17 -22.79 6.51 4.69
CA ASN A 17 -23.36 6.04 3.42
C ASN A 17 -22.52 6.47 2.24
N ASP A 18 -22.01 7.72 2.26
CA ASP A 18 -21.10 8.23 1.25
C ASP A 18 -19.79 7.42 1.28
N LEU A 19 -19.26 7.13 2.47
CA LEU A 19 -18.05 6.32 2.63
C LEU A 19 -18.25 4.90 2.08
N LYS A 20 -19.40 4.29 2.36
CA LYS A 20 -19.73 2.97 1.81
C LYS A 20 -19.78 3.00 0.28
N ALA A 21 -20.40 4.02 -0.31
CA ALA A 21 -20.45 4.19 -1.75
C ALA A 21 -19.06 4.43 -2.37
N PHE A 22 -18.23 5.25 -1.72
CA PHE A 22 -16.84 5.50 -2.08
C PHE A 22 -16.01 4.20 -2.08
N ILE A 23 -16.14 3.36 -1.05
CA ILE A 23 -15.42 2.08 -0.94
C ILE A 23 -15.91 1.08 -2.00
N ALA A 24 -17.22 1.05 -2.27
CA ALA A 24 -17.82 0.10 -3.20
C ALA A 24 -17.57 0.42 -4.68
N PHE A 25 -17.31 1.69 -5.03
CA PHE A 25 -17.22 2.16 -6.42
C PHE A 25 -16.25 1.36 -7.29
N PRO A 26 -15.02 0.97 -6.87
CA PRO A 26 -14.13 0.20 -7.72
C PRO A 26 -14.73 -1.12 -8.23
N SER A 27 -15.61 -1.76 -7.46
CA SER A 27 -16.29 -2.99 -7.90
C SER A 27 -17.12 -2.80 -9.18
N SER A 28 -17.60 -1.59 -9.43
CA SER A 28 -18.31 -1.26 -10.67
C SER A 28 -17.39 -0.94 -11.85
N LEU A 29 -16.12 -0.63 -11.56
CA LEU A 29 -15.14 -0.23 -12.57
C LEU A 29 -14.36 -1.41 -13.15
N TYR A 30 -14.31 -2.52 -12.41
CA TYR A 30 -13.52 -3.71 -12.76
C TYR A 30 -14.36 -4.99 -12.94
N PRO A 31 -15.60 -4.96 -13.49
CA PRO A 31 -16.47 -6.15 -13.51
C PRO A 31 -15.88 -7.31 -14.33
N ASP A 32 -15.13 -7.01 -15.39
CA ASP A 32 -14.58 -7.98 -16.33
C ASP A 32 -13.05 -8.09 -16.25
N ASP A 33 -12.42 -7.55 -15.22
CA ASP A 33 -10.97 -7.61 -15.05
C ASP A 33 -10.59 -8.83 -14.20
N PRO A 34 -10.03 -9.90 -14.81
CA PRO A 34 -9.71 -11.13 -14.09
C PRO A 34 -8.58 -10.97 -13.07
N ASN A 35 -7.81 -9.88 -13.19
CA ASN A 35 -6.69 -9.59 -12.30
C ASN A 35 -7.09 -8.67 -11.14
N TRP A 36 -8.28 -8.07 -11.19
CA TRP A 36 -8.75 -7.27 -10.08
C TRP A 36 -9.31 -8.13 -8.95
N ILE A 37 -8.83 -7.90 -7.74
CA ILE A 37 -9.29 -8.59 -6.54
C ILE A 37 -9.99 -7.59 -5.63
N PRO A 38 -11.31 -7.73 -5.43
CA PRO A 38 -12.05 -6.84 -4.54
C PRO A 38 -11.49 -6.88 -3.11
N PRO A 39 -11.06 -5.74 -2.56
CA PRO A 39 -10.65 -5.69 -1.16
C PRO A 39 -11.84 -5.97 -0.25
N LEU A 40 -11.58 -6.49 0.94
CA LEU A 40 -12.64 -6.73 1.92
C LEU A 40 -13.25 -5.40 2.39
N PHE A 41 -14.57 -5.26 2.28
CA PHE A 41 -15.26 -4.03 2.70
C PHE A 41 -15.04 -3.70 4.18
N ILE A 42 -14.94 -4.71 5.04
CA ILE A 42 -14.68 -4.53 6.46
C ILE A 42 -13.29 -3.94 6.70
N GLU A 43 -12.29 -4.43 5.99
CA GLU A 43 -10.91 -3.94 6.05
C GLU A 43 -10.82 -2.49 5.54
N ARG A 44 -11.39 -2.18 4.36
CA ARG A 44 -11.39 -0.80 3.81
C ARG A 44 -12.14 0.19 4.69
N ASN A 45 -13.22 -0.24 5.31
CA ASN A 45 -13.95 0.61 6.24
C ASN A 45 -13.17 0.88 7.52
N GLU A 46 -12.42 -0.10 8.03
CA GLU A 46 -11.52 0.08 9.16
C GLU A 46 -10.33 0.95 8.79
N HIS A 47 -9.72 0.72 7.63
CA HIS A 47 -8.60 1.50 7.08
C HIS A 47 -8.92 3.00 6.98
N LEU A 48 -10.15 3.36 6.59
CA LEU A 48 -10.62 4.75 6.46
C LEU A 48 -11.34 5.27 7.73
N SER A 49 -11.18 4.62 8.85
CA SER A 49 -11.79 5.02 10.12
C SER A 49 -10.75 5.53 11.12
N ALA A 50 -11.23 6.22 12.17
CA ALA A 50 -10.39 6.62 13.29
C ALA A 50 -9.81 5.44 14.11
N LYS A 51 -10.13 4.19 13.76
CA LYS A 51 -9.49 3.00 14.35
C LYS A 51 -8.14 2.67 13.71
N ASN A 52 -7.86 3.22 12.53
CA ASN A 52 -6.58 3.08 11.89
C ASN A 52 -5.60 4.10 12.49
N PRO A 53 -4.57 3.68 13.24
CA PRO A 53 -3.63 4.60 13.87
C PRO A 53 -2.79 5.41 12.86
N GLY A 54 -2.70 4.94 11.61
CA GLY A 54 -2.14 5.73 10.52
C GLY A 54 -2.92 7.03 10.25
N THR A 55 -4.15 7.16 10.77
CA THR A 55 -4.92 8.42 10.68
C THR A 55 -4.62 9.41 11.81
N ASP A 56 -3.83 9.04 12.83
CA ASP A 56 -3.53 9.91 13.96
C ASP A 56 -2.73 11.16 13.55
N HIS A 57 -1.91 11.04 12.51
CA HIS A 57 -1.10 12.13 11.96
C HIS A 57 -1.52 12.57 10.55
N ILE A 58 -2.71 12.09 10.09
CA ILE A 58 -3.20 12.40 8.73
C ILE A 58 -4.54 13.14 8.79
N ILE A 59 -4.56 14.30 8.16
CA ILE A 59 -5.80 15.05 7.88
C ILE A 59 -6.18 14.73 6.44
N TRP A 60 -7.38 14.22 6.20
CA TRP A 60 -7.78 13.78 4.87
C TRP A 60 -9.23 14.09 4.52
N GLN A 61 -9.52 14.13 3.22
CA GLN A 61 -10.84 14.28 2.65
C GLN A 61 -10.98 13.38 1.42
N ALA A 62 -12.17 12.85 1.20
CA ALA A 62 -12.52 12.08 0.01
C ALA A 62 -13.64 12.74 -0.78
N TRP A 63 -13.64 12.47 -2.11
CA TRP A 63 -14.67 12.92 -3.04
C TRP A 63 -15.05 11.82 -4.00
N VAL A 64 -16.30 11.89 -4.47
CA VAL A 64 -16.78 11.14 -5.62
C VAL A 64 -17.19 12.10 -6.74
N ALA A 65 -16.91 11.72 -7.98
CA ALA A 65 -17.45 12.36 -9.16
C ALA A 65 -18.72 11.63 -9.59
N LYS A 66 -19.79 12.38 -9.84
CA LYS A 66 -21.05 11.85 -10.37
C LYS A 66 -21.36 12.42 -11.73
N LYS A 67 -21.87 11.57 -12.64
CA LYS A 67 -22.39 11.93 -13.96
C LYS A 67 -23.76 11.24 -14.11
N ALA A 68 -24.80 11.99 -14.44
CA ALA A 68 -26.18 11.46 -14.48
C ALA A 68 -26.60 10.73 -13.17
N GLY A 69 -26.17 11.22 -12.01
CA GLY A 69 -26.47 10.62 -10.71
C GLY A 69 -25.65 9.36 -10.34
N GLN A 70 -24.87 8.81 -11.26
CA GLN A 70 -24.02 7.64 -11.02
C GLN A 70 -22.59 8.08 -10.64
N ILE A 71 -21.96 7.38 -9.69
CA ILE A 71 -20.55 7.59 -9.38
C ILE A 71 -19.73 7.09 -10.57
N VAL A 72 -18.84 7.95 -11.07
CA VAL A 72 -17.94 7.70 -12.20
C VAL A 72 -16.45 7.86 -11.84
N GLY A 73 -16.17 8.27 -10.62
CA GLY A 73 -14.80 8.37 -10.11
C GLY A 73 -14.76 8.71 -8.64
N ARG A 74 -13.59 8.49 -8.03
CA ARG A 74 -13.29 8.80 -6.63
C ARG A 74 -11.83 9.24 -6.47
N ILE A 75 -11.55 10.01 -5.43
CA ILE A 75 -10.18 10.42 -5.04
C ILE A 75 -10.15 10.75 -3.55
N THR A 76 -8.98 10.60 -2.91
CA THR A 76 -8.67 11.20 -1.61
C THR A 76 -7.60 12.27 -1.77
N ALA A 77 -7.59 13.24 -0.85
CA ALA A 77 -6.46 14.10 -0.62
C ALA A 77 -6.15 14.15 0.87
N GLN A 78 -4.87 14.21 1.22
CA GLN A 78 -4.41 14.13 2.60
C GLN A 78 -3.15 14.94 2.85
N ILE A 79 -3.03 15.40 4.11
CA ILE A 79 -1.83 15.99 4.69
C ILE A 79 -1.29 15.02 5.72
N ASP A 80 -0.06 14.59 5.55
CA ASP A 80 0.67 13.82 6.53
C ASP A 80 1.59 14.76 7.32
N THR A 81 1.29 14.97 8.60
CA THR A 81 2.05 15.89 9.45
C THR A 81 3.46 15.40 9.71
N LEU A 82 3.68 14.08 9.83
CA LEU A 82 5.02 13.51 9.98
C LEU A 82 5.88 13.71 8.73
N HIS A 83 5.26 13.63 7.54
CA HIS A 83 5.96 13.94 6.29
C HIS A 83 6.40 15.42 6.28
N ARG A 84 5.48 16.34 6.62
CA ARG A 84 5.80 17.77 6.68
C ARG A 84 6.89 18.09 7.70
N GLU A 85 6.80 17.51 8.90
CA GLU A 85 7.83 17.70 9.93
C GLU A 85 9.21 17.22 9.47
N ARG A 86 9.25 16.08 8.75
CA ARG A 86 10.50 15.49 8.30
C ARG A 86 11.17 16.26 7.17
N TYR A 87 10.38 16.69 6.18
CA TYR A 87 10.93 17.28 4.95
C TYR A 87 10.89 18.80 4.93
N GLY A 88 10.18 19.43 5.87
CA GLY A 88 10.02 20.89 5.90
C GLY A 88 9.31 21.45 4.67
N GLU A 89 8.57 20.62 3.94
CA GLU A 89 7.86 20.97 2.70
C GLU A 89 6.36 21.03 2.91
N ASP A 90 5.70 22.01 2.29
CA ASP A 90 4.24 22.11 2.24
C ASP A 90 3.66 21.14 1.19
N THR A 91 4.00 19.85 1.33
CA THR A 91 3.52 18.80 0.44
C THR A 91 2.23 18.19 0.99
N GLY A 92 1.21 18.15 0.13
CA GLY A 92 0.03 17.32 0.32
C GLY A 92 0.08 16.07 -0.58
N HIS A 93 -0.80 15.13 -0.32
CA HIS A 93 -0.85 13.89 -1.08
C HIS A 93 -2.24 13.64 -1.65
N PHE A 94 -2.32 12.90 -2.77
CA PHE A 94 -3.57 12.34 -3.28
C PHE A 94 -3.50 10.82 -3.23
N GLY A 95 -4.67 10.17 -3.24
CA GLY A 95 -4.74 8.72 -3.25
C GLY A 95 -6.09 8.17 -3.67
N MET A 96 -6.21 6.84 -3.63
CA MET A 96 -7.44 6.10 -3.94
C MET A 96 -8.15 6.60 -5.21
N ILE A 97 -7.36 6.99 -6.22
CA ILE A 97 -7.89 7.43 -7.51
C ILE A 97 -8.40 6.23 -8.30
N ASP A 98 -9.69 6.24 -8.58
CA ASP A 98 -10.34 5.34 -9.53
C ASP A 98 -11.35 6.14 -10.33
N ALA A 99 -11.35 6.02 -11.66
CA ALA A 99 -12.30 6.72 -12.51
C ALA A 99 -12.48 6.01 -13.85
N ILE A 100 -13.63 6.26 -14.48
CA ILE A 100 -13.86 5.87 -15.87
C ILE A 100 -12.87 6.57 -16.80
N ASP A 101 -12.70 6.08 -18.01
CA ASP A 101 -11.85 6.69 -19.05
C ASP A 101 -12.49 7.99 -19.60
N ASP A 102 -12.44 9.04 -18.80
CA ASP A 102 -12.98 10.37 -19.14
C ASP A 102 -12.07 11.45 -18.53
N PRO A 103 -11.33 12.22 -19.37
CA PRO A 103 -10.41 13.26 -18.89
C PRO A 103 -11.09 14.36 -18.07
N GLN A 104 -12.37 14.62 -18.30
CA GLN A 104 -13.14 15.62 -17.54
C GLN A 104 -13.38 15.14 -16.09
N VAL A 105 -13.58 13.82 -15.89
CA VAL A 105 -13.73 13.21 -14.56
C VAL A 105 -12.43 13.35 -13.77
N PHE A 106 -11.27 13.03 -14.40
CA PHE A 106 -9.96 13.24 -13.79
C PHE A 106 -9.73 14.72 -13.44
N ALA A 107 -9.98 15.62 -14.36
CA ALA A 107 -9.79 17.06 -14.14
C ALA A 107 -10.65 17.58 -12.96
N ALA A 108 -11.91 17.13 -12.87
CA ALA A 108 -12.80 17.54 -11.79
C ALA A 108 -12.37 16.99 -10.43
N LEU A 109 -11.96 15.70 -10.36
CA LEU A 109 -11.49 15.07 -9.13
C LEU A 109 -10.19 15.70 -8.63
N PHE A 110 -9.20 15.84 -9.52
CA PHE A 110 -7.92 16.45 -9.15
C PHE A 110 -8.08 17.93 -8.81
N GLY A 111 -8.94 18.67 -9.52
CA GLY A 111 -9.26 20.05 -9.17
C GLY A 111 -9.82 20.21 -7.76
N ALA A 112 -10.69 19.30 -7.33
CA ALA A 112 -11.22 19.30 -5.95
C ALA A 112 -10.14 18.97 -4.91
N ALA A 113 -9.30 17.98 -5.20
CA ALA A 113 -8.20 17.58 -4.34
C ALA A 113 -7.16 18.71 -4.19
N GLU A 114 -6.72 19.31 -5.30
CA GLU A 114 -5.77 20.42 -5.32
C GLU A 114 -6.32 21.65 -4.59
N ALA A 115 -7.59 22.00 -4.80
CA ALA A 115 -8.22 23.13 -4.12
C ALA A 115 -8.26 22.91 -2.60
N TRP A 116 -8.58 21.71 -2.15
CA TRP A 116 -8.57 21.38 -0.73
C TRP A 116 -7.16 21.41 -0.17
N LEU A 117 -6.17 20.82 -0.84
CA LEU A 117 -4.78 20.82 -0.40
C LEU A 117 -4.23 22.24 -0.29
N LYS A 118 -4.53 23.13 -1.24
CA LYS A 118 -4.20 24.57 -1.14
C LYS A 118 -4.81 25.20 0.10
N SER A 119 -6.06 24.87 0.42
CA SER A 119 -6.72 25.37 1.63
C SER A 119 -6.08 24.87 2.93
N GLN A 120 -5.35 23.74 2.86
CA GLN A 120 -4.54 23.19 3.95
C GLN A 120 -3.07 23.68 3.91
N GLY A 121 -2.76 24.67 3.08
CA GLY A 121 -1.43 25.27 2.95
C GLY A 121 -0.43 24.44 2.15
N ALA A 122 -0.89 23.48 1.34
CA ALA A 122 0.02 22.77 0.45
C ALA A 122 0.34 23.59 -0.80
N SER A 123 1.61 23.57 -1.20
CA SER A 123 2.12 24.15 -2.45
C SER A 123 2.53 23.10 -3.46
N LYS A 124 2.68 21.85 -3.01
CA LYS A 124 3.04 20.67 -3.82
C LYS A 124 2.08 19.54 -3.53
N ILE A 125 1.77 18.74 -4.54
CA ILE A 125 0.99 17.50 -4.40
C ILE A 125 1.80 16.31 -4.93
N SER A 126 1.78 15.19 -4.23
CA SER A 126 2.39 13.94 -4.66
C SER A 126 1.47 12.73 -4.38
N GLY A 127 1.69 11.62 -5.08
CA GLY A 127 0.90 10.40 -4.90
C GLY A 127 0.85 9.52 -6.16
N PRO A 128 -0.01 8.49 -6.16
CA PRO A 128 -1.04 8.21 -5.15
C PRO A 128 -0.53 7.44 -3.93
N PHE A 129 -1.14 7.74 -2.77
CA PHE A 129 -0.99 6.98 -1.53
C PHE A 129 -2.36 6.65 -0.94
N SER A 130 -2.54 5.43 -0.43
CA SER A 130 -3.73 5.11 0.37
C SER A 130 -3.52 5.59 1.81
N LEU A 131 -3.55 6.90 1.97
CA LEU A 131 -3.30 7.80 3.07
C LEU A 131 -1.82 8.16 3.23
N ASN A 132 -0.87 7.24 3.40
CA ASN A 132 0.55 7.55 3.47
C ASN A 132 1.44 6.50 2.75
N ILE A 133 2.76 6.74 2.71
CA ILE A 133 3.73 5.89 2.02
C ILE A 133 3.86 4.49 2.64
N ASN A 134 3.55 4.32 3.92
CA ASN A 134 3.64 3.06 4.64
C ASN A 134 2.47 2.10 4.33
N GLN A 135 1.51 2.55 3.53
CA GLN A 135 0.34 1.80 3.10
C GLN A 135 0.42 1.45 1.61
N GLU A 136 -0.71 1.35 0.89
CA GLU A 136 -0.66 1.13 -0.55
C GLU A 136 -0.15 2.38 -1.26
N SER A 137 0.87 2.23 -2.09
CA SER A 137 1.57 3.35 -2.71
C SER A 137 1.81 3.12 -4.19
N GLY A 138 1.65 4.17 -4.97
CA GLY A 138 1.93 4.23 -6.39
C GLY A 138 0.77 3.83 -7.30
N LEU A 139 0.79 4.35 -8.51
CA LEU A 139 -0.11 4.01 -9.60
C LEU A 139 0.51 2.87 -10.41
N LEU A 140 -0.23 1.79 -10.65
CA LEU A 140 0.22 0.71 -11.54
C LEU A 140 0.38 1.26 -12.96
N ILE A 141 1.56 1.09 -13.55
CA ILE A 141 1.89 1.51 -14.93
C ILE A 141 2.41 0.37 -15.80
N GLU A 142 2.89 -0.73 -15.21
CA GLU A 142 3.31 -1.96 -15.90
C GLU A 142 2.93 -3.19 -15.07
N GLY A 143 2.58 -4.31 -15.72
CA GLY A 143 2.20 -5.57 -15.07
C GLY A 143 0.71 -5.68 -14.78
N PHE A 144 -0.15 -5.15 -15.67
CA PHE A 144 -1.62 -5.24 -15.57
C PHE A 144 -2.16 -6.65 -15.78
N ASP A 145 -1.37 -7.54 -16.36
CA ASP A 145 -1.71 -8.91 -16.76
C ASP A 145 -1.64 -9.92 -15.61
N THR A 146 -1.29 -9.48 -14.41
CA THR A 146 -1.20 -10.34 -13.23
C THR A 146 -1.96 -9.74 -12.04
N PRO A 147 -2.61 -10.56 -11.19
CA PRO A 147 -3.27 -10.04 -10.00
C PRO A 147 -2.27 -9.44 -8.99
N PRO A 148 -2.66 -8.42 -8.24
CA PRO A 148 -1.82 -7.86 -7.19
C PRO A 148 -1.76 -8.78 -5.96
N CYS A 149 -0.64 -8.77 -5.24
CA CYS A 149 -0.60 -9.27 -3.87
C CYS A 149 -1.27 -8.26 -2.90
N ALA A 150 -1.51 -8.70 -1.66
CA ALA A 150 -2.03 -7.81 -0.62
C ALA A 150 -1.20 -6.53 -0.47
N MET A 151 -1.85 -5.40 -0.22
CA MET A 151 -1.25 -4.06 -0.14
C MET A 151 -0.55 -3.59 -1.44
N MET A 152 -0.90 -4.13 -2.58
CA MET A 152 -0.45 -3.65 -3.89
C MET A 152 -1.66 -3.10 -4.64
N PRO A 153 -1.65 -1.83 -5.06
CA PRO A 153 -2.77 -1.26 -5.79
C PRO A 153 -2.92 -1.89 -7.17
N HIS A 154 -4.14 -1.95 -7.67
CA HIS A 154 -4.48 -2.24 -9.06
C HIS A 154 -5.04 -0.98 -9.70
N GLY A 155 -5.03 -0.90 -11.03
CA GLY A 155 -5.49 0.29 -11.73
C GLY A 155 -5.82 0.00 -13.18
N LYS A 156 -6.32 1.01 -13.88
CA LYS A 156 -6.61 0.93 -15.32
C LYS A 156 -5.47 1.59 -16.12
N PRO A 157 -5.18 1.08 -17.34
CA PRO A 157 -4.06 1.58 -18.14
C PRO A 157 -4.15 3.07 -18.52
N TRP A 158 -5.35 3.64 -18.56
CA TRP A 158 -5.55 5.05 -18.93
C TRP A 158 -5.26 6.05 -17.80
N TYR A 159 -5.15 5.61 -16.54
CA TYR A 159 -4.94 6.53 -15.41
C TYR A 159 -3.69 7.39 -15.55
N ALA A 160 -2.57 6.76 -15.93
CA ALA A 160 -1.29 7.47 -16.11
C ALA A 160 -1.41 8.61 -17.11
N ALA A 161 -2.00 8.35 -18.28
CA ALA A 161 -2.16 9.35 -19.34
C ALA A 161 -3.02 10.53 -18.88
N HIS A 162 -4.14 10.28 -18.18
CA HIS A 162 -4.99 11.37 -17.68
C HIS A 162 -4.30 12.19 -16.59
N ILE A 163 -3.55 11.56 -15.70
CA ILE A 163 -2.79 12.25 -14.64
C ILE A 163 -1.70 13.13 -15.26
N GLU A 164 -0.96 12.61 -16.24
CA GLU A 164 0.08 13.36 -16.94
C GLU A 164 -0.48 14.55 -17.75
N GLN A 165 -1.65 14.41 -18.37
CA GLN A 165 -2.37 15.50 -19.04
C GLN A 165 -2.75 16.65 -18.09
N LEU A 166 -2.91 16.39 -16.80
CA LEU A 166 -3.17 17.42 -15.79
C LEU A 166 -1.89 18.14 -15.31
N GLY A 167 -0.74 17.84 -15.92
CA GLY A 167 0.54 18.47 -15.60
C GLY A 167 1.30 17.81 -14.45
N TYR A 168 0.90 16.61 -14.06
CA TYR A 168 1.69 15.79 -13.14
C TYR A 168 2.86 15.15 -13.86
N HIS A 169 4.00 15.09 -13.21
CA HIS A 169 5.20 14.45 -13.72
C HIS A 169 5.67 13.36 -12.78
N LYS A 170 6.51 12.48 -13.30
CA LYS A 170 7.08 11.38 -12.53
C LYS A 170 7.91 11.88 -11.36
N GLY A 171 7.55 11.49 -10.14
CA GLY A 171 8.41 11.61 -8.96
C GLY A 171 9.38 10.43 -8.89
N ILE A 172 8.87 9.24 -8.64
CA ILE A 172 9.68 8.00 -8.56
C ILE A 172 8.88 6.78 -9.04
N ASP A 173 9.59 5.75 -9.51
CA ASP A 173 9.01 4.44 -9.78
C ASP A 173 9.36 3.46 -8.66
N LEU A 174 8.37 2.74 -8.18
CA LEU A 174 8.49 1.63 -7.24
C LEU A 174 8.38 0.32 -8.03
N LEU A 175 9.29 -0.60 -7.79
CA LEU A 175 9.35 -1.89 -8.49
C LEU A 175 8.90 -3.02 -7.55
N ALA A 176 7.96 -3.84 -8.01
CA ALA A 176 7.66 -5.10 -7.37
C ALA A 176 8.44 -6.22 -8.06
N TRP A 177 9.14 -7.00 -7.25
CA TRP A 177 10.02 -8.06 -7.73
C TRP A 177 9.34 -9.41 -7.54
N TRP A 178 9.35 -10.24 -8.59
CA TRP A 178 8.91 -11.62 -8.51
C TRP A 178 10.10 -12.55 -8.43
N MET A 179 9.99 -13.57 -7.60
CA MET A 179 11.03 -14.56 -7.43
C MET A 179 10.40 -15.93 -7.18
N GLN A 180 10.78 -16.92 -7.98
CA GLN A 180 10.42 -18.29 -7.71
C GLN A 180 11.50 -18.96 -6.86
N ARG A 181 11.08 -19.77 -5.89
CA ARG A 181 12.01 -20.47 -5.00
C ARG A 181 12.98 -21.39 -5.76
N THR A 182 12.53 -21.95 -6.87
CA THR A 182 13.33 -22.82 -7.76
C THR A 182 14.42 -22.07 -8.53
N ASP A 183 14.25 -20.76 -8.74
CA ASP A 183 15.14 -19.95 -9.59
C ASP A 183 16.27 -19.29 -8.80
N LEU A 184 16.30 -19.54 -7.46
CA LEU A 184 17.33 -19.00 -6.58
C LEU A 184 18.68 -19.67 -6.85
N THR A 185 19.41 -19.12 -7.81
CA THR A 185 20.79 -19.48 -8.10
C THR A 185 21.72 -18.41 -7.57
N PHE A 186 22.58 -18.80 -6.63
CA PHE A 186 23.55 -17.88 -6.06
C PHE A 186 24.89 -18.06 -6.78
N SER A 187 25.52 -16.94 -7.18
CA SER A 187 26.87 -16.99 -7.73
C SER A 187 27.87 -17.55 -6.69
N PRO A 188 28.98 -18.16 -7.12
CA PRO A 188 30.00 -18.66 -6.18
C PRO A 188 30.51 -17.59 -5.21
N ALA A 189 30.65 -16.35 -5.67
CA ALA A 189 31.06 -15.23 -4.83
C ALA A 189 30.02 -14.92 -3.73
N LEU A 190 28.72 -14.90 -4.11
CA LEU A 190 27.63 -14.67 -3.17
C LEU A 190 27.52 -15.82 -2.15
N LYS A 191 27.66 -17.08 -2.60
CA LYS A 191 27.71 -18.23 -1.68
C LYS A 191 28.82 -18.09 -0.65
N LYS A 192 30.05 -17.74 -1.08
CA LYS A 192 31.18 -17.51 -0.17
C LYS A 192 30.91 -16.40 0.83
N LEU A 193 30.29 -15.30 0.39
CA LEU A 193 29.88 -14.20 1.27
C LEU A 193 28.82 -14.67 2.27
N MET A 194 27.80 -15.39 1.82
CA MET A 194 26.77 -15.96 2.70
C MET A 194 27.37 -16.87 3.77
N ASP A 195 28.34 -17.71 3.40
CA ASP A 195 29.03 -18.60 4.36
C ASP A 195 29.85 -17.83 5.38
N GLN A 196 30.43 -16.69 5.01
CA GLN A 196 31.13 -15.80 5.94
C GLN A 196 30.16 -15.10 6.90
N VAL A 197 29.04 -14.59 6.35
CA VAL A 197 28.00 -13.93 7.16
C VAL A 197 27.35 -14.90 8.13
N ARG A 198 27.04 -16.12 7.69
CA ARG A 198 26.45 -17.19 8.54
C ARG A 198 27.27 -17.53 9.78
N LYS A 199 28.57 -17.27 9.78
CA LYS A 199 29.43 -17.50 10.95
C LYS A 199 29.26 -16.43 12.04
N LYS A 200 28.71 -15.27 11.69
CA LYS A 200 28.58 -14.10 12.57
C LYS A 200 27.13 -13.77 12.90
N VAL A 201 26.20 -14.31 12.11
CA VAL A 201 24.77 -13.97 12.19
C VAL A 201 24.00 -15.17 12.70
N THR A 202 23.25 -14.98 13.76
CA THR A 202 22.22 -15.93 14.22
C THR A 202 20.87 -15.51 13.64
N ILE A 203 20.16 -16.46 13.03
CA ILE A 203 18.81 -16.22 12.50
C ILE A 203 17.83 -16.99 13.38
N ARG A 204 16.83 -16.29 13.88
CA ARG A 204 15.75 -16.88 14.66
C ARG A 204 14.37 -16.44 14.17
N CYS A 205 13.35 -17.24 14.46
CA CYS A 205 11.96 -16.81 14.31
C CYS A 205 11.57 -15.79 15.39
N ILE A 206 10.46 -15.11 15.16
CA ILE A 206 9.86 -14.22 16.16
C ILE A 206 9.47 -14.99 17.43
N ASN A 207 9.65 -14.38 18.59
CA ASN A 207 9.21 -14.93 19.86
C ASN A 207 7.82 -14.40 20.25
N ARG A 208 6.78 -15.23 20.08
CA ARG A 208 5.39 -14.84 20.40
C ARG A 208 5.14 -14.56 21.89
N GLN A 209 5.95 -15.08 22.79
CA GLN A 209 5.81 -14.79 24.23
C GLN A 209 6.24 -13.36 24.56
N ARG A 210 7.12 -12.78 23.74
CA ARG A 210 7.62 -11.41 23.86
C ARG A 210 7.18 -10.54 22.67
N PHE A 211 6.00 -10.80 22.15
CA PHE A 211 5.58 -10.25 20.87
C PHE A 211 5.65 -8.71 20.79
N ALA A 212 5.24 -8.00 21.84
CA ALA A 212 5.31 -6.54 21.88
C ALA A 212 6.75 -6.01 21.78
N GLU A 213 7.70 -6.62 22.50
CA GLU A 213 9.11 -6.27 22.43
C GLU A 213 9.70 -6.57 21.04
N GLU A 214 9.32 -7.72 20.44
CA GLU A 214 9.75 -8.08 19.09
C GLU A 214 9.24 -7.08 18.05
N MET A 215 7.98 -6.65 18.16
CA MET A 215 7.41 -5.63 17.27
C MET A 215 8.16 -4.30 17.39
N GLN A 216 8.55 -3.89 18.59
CA GLN A 216 9.37 -2.70 18.77
C GLN A 216 10.74 -2.84 18.11
N ILE A 217 11.41 -3.98 18.26
CA ILE A 217 12.68 -4.28 17.58
C ILE A 217 12.54 -4.16 16.07
N LEU A 218 11.48 -4.77 15.49
CA LEU A 218 11.23 -4.71 14.05
C LEU A 218 11.01 -3.26 13.59
N ARG A 219 10.24 -2.46 14.34
CA ARG A 219 10.01 -1.05 14.04
C ARG A 219 11.30 -0.23 14.04
N GLU A 220 12.14 -0.42 15.06
CA GLU A 220 13.44 0.28 15.15
C GLU A 220 14.36 -0.05 13.99
N ILE A 221 14.46 -1.35 13.62
CA ILE A 221 15.26 -1.77 12.46
C ILE A 221 14.68 -1.20 11.17
N PHE A 222 13.34 -1.21 11.01
CA PHE A 222 12.69 -0.65 9.82
C PHE A 222 12.97 0.85 9.72
N ASN A 223 12.69 1.60 10.77
CA ASN A 223 12.87 3.06 10.76
C ASN A 223 14.33 3.45 10.55
N SER A 224 15.30 2.70 11.11
CA SER A 224 16.73 2.91 10.85
C SER A 224 17.11 2.60 9.40
N GLY A 225 16.70 1.43 8.90
CA GLY A 225 17.14 0.95 7.60
C GLY A 225 16.52 1.66 6.40
N TRP A 226 15.37 2.31 6.59
CA TRP A 226 14.64 2.98 5.50
C TRP A 226 14.71 4.51 5.53
N GLN A 227 15.35 5.09 6.56
CA GLN A 227 15.38 6.53 6.81
C GLN A 227 15.91 7.39 5.65
N HIS A 228 16.72 6.84 4.77
CA HIS A 228 17.30 7.54 3.61
C HIS A 228 16.54 7.29 2.31
N ASN A 229 15.46 6.50 2.35
CA ASN A 229 14.65 6.24 1.18
C ASN A 229 13.74 7.44 0.86
N TRP A 230 13.45 7.61 -0.43
CA TRP A 230 12.56 8.66 -0.93
C TRP A 230 11.19 8.61 -0.23
N GLY A 231 10.73 9.76 0.23
CA GLY A 231 9.41 9.91 0.83
C GLY A 231 9.21 9.18 2.16
N PHE A 232 10.27 8.61 2.75
CA PHE A 232 10.17 7.84 3.99
C PHE A 232 9.53 8.63 5.12
N VAL A 233 8.50 8.03 5.74
CA VAL A 233 7.89 8.49 6.98
C VAL A 233 8.06 7.36 8.01
N PRO A 234 8.59 7.64 9.21
CA PRO A 234 8.78 6.61 10.22
C PRO A 234 7.43 6.07 10.70
N PHE A 235 7.37 4.75 10.92
CA PHE A 235 6.24 4.18 11.64
C PHE A 235 6.22 4.66 13.08
N THR A 236 5.05 5.12 13.52
CA THR A 236 4.80 5.37 14.94
C THR A 236 4.71 4.04 15.70
N GLU A 237 4.84 4.11 17.02
CA GLU A 237 4.69 2.92 17.87
C GLU A 237 3.27 2.34 17.75
N HIS A 238 2.25 3.20 17.77
CA HIS A 238 0.85 2.80 17.66
C HIS A 238 0.54 2.13 16.32
N GLU A 239 1.00 2.67 15.18
CA GLU A 239 0.83 2.05 13.87
C GLU A 239 1.46 0.66 13.80
N PHE A 240 2.70 0.54 14.27
CA PHE A 240 3.44 -0.72 14.16
C PHE A 240 2.88 -1.79 15.11
N ALA A 241 2.46 -1.41 16.32
CA ALA A 241 1.81 -2.29 17.28
C ALA A 241 0.47 -2.82 16.72
N THR A 242 -0.38 -1.91 16.20
CA THR A 242 -1.69 -2.29 15.60
C THR A 242 -1.51 -3.20 14.40
N MET A 243 -0.56 -2.90 13.50
CA MET A 243 -0.21 -3.77 12.39
C MET A 243 0.25 -5.15 12.88
N GLY A 244 1.07 -5.19 13.92
CA GLY A 244 1.51 -6.43 14.56
C GLY A 244 0.35 -7.27 15.08
N ASP A 245 -0.61 -6.67 15.76
CA ASP A 245 -1.79 -7.35 16.26
C ASP A 245 -2.65 -7.95 15.14
N GLN A 246 -2.79 -7.25 14.02
CA GLN A 246 -3.48 -7.77 12.83
C GLN A 246 -2.70 -8.94 12.18
N LEU A 247 -1.39 -8.81 12.03
CA LEU A 247 -0.53 -9.83 11.43
C LEU A 247 -0.35 -11.06 12.31
N LYS A 248 -0.48 -10.93 13.63
CA LYS A 248 -0.33 -12.01 14.60
C LYS A 248 -1.14 -13.26 14.30
N TYR A 249 -2.32 -13.10 13.71
CA TYR A 249 -3.20 -14.22 13.36
C TYR A 249 -3.05 -14.70 11.92
N LEU A 250 -2.49 -13.86 11.06
CA LEU A 250 -2.37 -14.11 9.61
C LEU A 250 -1.02 -14.70 9.22
N VAL A 251 0.05 -14.32 9.93
CA VAL A 251 1.42 -14.68 9.59
C VAL A 251 1.92 -15.80 10.51
N PRO A 252 2.31 -16.98 9.98
CA PRO A 252 2.99 -18.01 10.74
C PRO A 252 4.35 -17.53 11.30
N ASP A 253 4.79 -18.12 12.42
CA ASP A 253 6.04 -17.74 13.08
C ASP A 253 7.28 -17.96 12.20
N ASP A 254 7.23 -19.01 11.39
CA ASP A 254 8.27 -19.38 10.42
C ASP A 254 8.27 -18.54 9.14
N MET A 255 7.51 -17.45 9.13
CA MET A 255 7.54 -16.40 8.09
C MET A 255 8.04 -15.04 8.62
N ILE A 256 8.43 -14.97 9.91
CA ILE A 256 9.02 -13.76 10.49
C ILE A 256 10.38 -14.13 11.08
N TYR A 257 11.43 -13.64 10.46
CA TYR A 257 12.81 -13.91 10.88
C TYR A 257 13.50 -12.64 11.32
N ILE A 258 14.31 -12.78 12.37
CA ILE A 258 15.18 -11.74 12.90
C ILE A 258 16.61 -12.27 12.85
N ALA A 259 17.49 -11.46 12.32
CA ALA A 259 18.93 -11.72 12.30
C ALA A 259 19.62 -10.93 13.40
N GLU A 260 20.56 -11.56 14.09
CA GLU A 260 21.30 -11.01 15.22
C GLU A 260 22.81 -11.17 15.01
N ILE A 261 23.56 -10.13 15.36
CA ILE A 261 25.03 -10.15 15.46
C ILE A 261 25.37 -9.88 16.92
N ASP A 262 26.15 -10.75 17.55
CA ASP A 262 26.51 -10.67 18.97
C ASP A 262 25.29 -10.47 19.89
N SER A 263 24.19 -11.20 19.59
CA SER A 263 22.89 -11.12 20.26
C SER A 263 22.16 -9.77 20.10
N ALA A 264 22.62 -8.88 19.24
CA ALA A 264 21.94 -7.62 18.93
C ALA A 264 21.14 -7.76 17.61
N PRO A 265 19.82 -7.51 17.59
CA PRO A 265 19.01 -7.56 16.38
C PRO A 265 19.47 -6.51 15.35
N CYS A 266 19.83 -6.96 14.16
CA CYS A 266 20.38 -6.12 13.09
C CYS A 266 19.55 -6.11 11.79
N ALA A 267 18.76 -7.16 11.54
CA ALA A 267 17.92 -7.23 10.38
C ALA A 267 16.67 -8.06 10.66
N PHE A 268 15.64 -7.88 9.82
CA PHE A 268 14.45 -8.71 9.86
C PHE A 268 13.80 -8.84 8.46
N ILE A 269 12.97 -9.85 8.33
CA ILE A 269 12.11 -10.07 7.16
C ILE A 269 10.77 -10.63 7.61
N VAL A 270 9.69 -10.13 7.02
CA VAL A 270 8.31 -10.62 7.22
C VAL A 270 7.77 -11.11 5.88
N GLY A 271 7.47 -12.40 5.81
CA GLY A 271 6.70 -12.99 4.71
C GLY A 271 5.22 -12.98 5.03
N LEU A 272 4.43 -12.34 4.20
CA LEU A 272 2.96 -12.34 4.31
C LEU A 272 2.39 -13.32 3.29
N PRO A 273 1.66 -14.37 3.71
CA PRO A 273 0.89 -15.19 2.78
C PRO A 273 0.00 -14.32 1.90
N ASN A 274 -0.10 -14.62 0.62
CA ASN A 274 -0.89 -13.80 -0.30
C ASN A 274 -2.39 -13.94 -0.03
N ILE A 275 -2.89 -13.07 0.84
CA ILE A 275 -4.30 -13.04 1.25
C ILE A 275 -5.21 -12.84 0.04
N ASN A 276 -4.75 -12.13 -1.00
CA ASN A 276 -5.54 -11.90 -2.21
C ASN A 276 -5.92 -13.20 -2.92
N GLU A 277 -5.07 -14.24 -2.90
CA GLU A 277 -5.45 -15.57 -3.38
C GLU A 277 -6.60 -16.18 -2.57
N ALA A 278 -6.62 -15.91 -1.27
CA ALA A 278 -7.64 -16.47 -0.38
C ALA A 278 -8.99 -15.75 -0.46
N ILE A 279 -9.03 -14.48 -0.91
CA ILE A 279 -10.24 -13.66 -0.97
C ILE A 279 -10.76 -13.40 -2.38
N ALA A 280 -10.09 -13.86 -3.43
CA ALA A 280 -10.36 -13.50 -4.83
C ALA A 280 -11.84 -13.70 -5.27
N ASP A 281 -12.50 -14.74 -4.77
CA ASP A 281 -13.89 -15.08 -5.08
C ASP A 281 -14.92 -14.60 -4.02
N LEU A 282 -14.49 -13.82 -3.02
CA LEU A 282 -15.36 -13.38 -1.94
C LEU A 282 -16.09 -12.07 -2.26
N ASN A 283 -15.78 -11.43 -3.39
CA ASN A 283 -16.39 -10.17 -3.83
C ASN A 283 -16.42 -9.10 -2.72
N GLY A 284 -15.35 -9.02 -1.93
CA GLY A 284 -15.22 -8.06 -0.83
C GLY A 284 -16.02 -8.40 0.44
N SER A 285 -16.77 -9.51 0.49
CA SER A 285 -17.64 -9.85 1.62
C SER A 285 -17.22 -11.12 2.35
N LEU A 286 -17.14 -11.04 3.67
CA LEU A 286 -16.90 -12.21 4.54
C LEU A 286 -18.17 -12.93 4.96
N PHE A 287 -19.36 -12.35 4.76
CA PHE A 287 -20.63 -12.95 5.19
C PHE A 287 -21.44 -13.45 3.99
N PRO A 288 -22.20 -14.57 4.15
CA PRO A 288 -22.34 -15.35 5.40
C PRO A 288 -21.20 -16.37 5.66
N PHE A 289 -20.52 -16.89 4.64
CA PHE A 289 -19.55 -18.00 4.79
C PHE A 289 -18.12 -17.65 4.30
N GLY A 290 -17.88 -16.45 3.82
CA GLY A 290 -16.58 -16.01 3.30
C GLY A 290 -15.46 -16.08 4.37
N TRP A 291 -15.78 -15.78 5.63
CA TRP A 291 -14.84 -15.90 6.74
C TRP A 291 -14.35 -17.34 6.94
N ALA A 292 -15.24 -18.33 6.81
CA ALA A 292 -14.87 -19.74 6.95
C ALA A 292 -13.99 -20.21 5.78
N LYS A 293 -14.31 -19.78 4.54
CA LYS A 293 -13.45 -20.01 3.37
C LYS A 293 -12.07 -19.40 3.54
N LEU A 294 -11.99 -18.15 4.02
CA LEU A 294 -10.73 -17.45 4.27
C LEU A 294 -9.88 -18.22 5.28
N LEU A 295 -10.43 -18.57 6.43
CA LEU A 295 -9.71 -19.33 7.46
C LEU A 295 -9.25 -20.69 6.95
N TRP A 296 -10.11 -21.42 6.23
CA TRP A 296 -9.74 -22.71 5.63
C TRP A 296 -8.56 -22.57 4.66
N ARG A 297 -8.60 -21.55 3.78
CA ARG A 297 -7.54 -21.31 2.80
C ARG A 297 -6.23 -20.90 3.45
N LEU A 298 -6.26 -20.09 4.49
CA LEU A 298 -5.04 -19.67 5.17
C LEU A 298 -4.44 -20.73 6.10
N LYS A 299 -5.28 -21.57 6.72
CA LYS A 299 -4.83 -22.51 7.76
C LYS A 299 -4.71 -23.97 7.30
N VAL A 300 -5.46 -24.38 6.27
CA VAL A 300 -5.58 -25.79 5.84
C VAL A 300 -5.08 -26.00 4.42
N SER A 301 -5.66 -25.33 3.42
CA SER A 301 -5.25 -25.54 2.02
C SER A 301 -3.97 -24.80 1.66
N GLY A 302 -3.64 -23.76 2.39
CA GLY A 302 -2.52 -22.85 2.09
C GLY A 302 -2.78 -21.93 0.89
N VAL A 303 -1.90 -20.96 0.71
CA VAL A 303 -1.78 -20.12 -0.49
C VAL A 303 -0.45 -20.42 -1.18
N ARG A 304 -0.37 -20.13 -2.48
CA ARG A 304 0.80 -20.52 -3.31
C ARG A 304 1.93 -19.53 -3.26
N THR A 305 1.60 -18.26 -3.03
CA THR A 305 2.56 -17.17 -3.05
C THR A 305 2.58 -16.43 -1.71
N ALA A 306 3.69 -15.76 -1.46
CA ALA A 306 3.85 -14.86 -0.32
C ALA A 306 4.47 -13.55 -0.81
N ARG A 307 4.14 -12.46 -0.13
CA ARG A 307 4.78 -11.17 -0.31
C ARG A 307 5.72 -10.91 0.87
N VAL A 308 6.82 -10.23 0.60
CA VAL A 308 7.68 -9.63 1.62
C VAL A 308 7.37 -8.12 1.67
N PRO A 309 6.36 -7.70 2.46
CA PRO A 309 5.99 -6.29 2.55
C PRO A 309 6.92 -5.49 3.45
N LEU A 310 7.56 -6.16 4.41
CA LEU A 310 8.40 -5.54 5.41
C LEU A 310 9.72 -6.30 5.50
N MET A 311 10.79 -5.57 5.33
CA MET A 311 12.15 -6.02 5.58
C MET A 311 12.99 -4.81 5.97
N GLY A 312 13.98 -5.03 6.79
CA GLY A 312 14.91 -3.98 7.19
C GLY A 312 16.25 -4.56 7.57
N VAL A 313 17.26 -3.79 7.32
CA VAL A 313 18.64 -4.01 7.81
C VAL A 313 19.08 -2.68 8.39
N ARG A 314 19.62 -2.68 9.61
CA ARG A 314 20.16 -1.45 10.22
C ARG A 314 21.19 -0.85 9.27
N ASP A 315 21.26 0.47 9.24
CA ASP A 315 22.05 1.24 8.26
C ASP A 315 23.53 0.80 8.22
N GLU A 316 24.09 0.51 9.36
CA GLU A 316 25.47 0.06 9.52
C GLU A 316 25.78 -1.33 8.94
N TYR A 317 24.75 -2.12 8.59
CA TYR A 317 24.90 -3.49 8.08
C TYR A 317 24.38 -3.67 6.66
N GLN A 318 24.02 -2.60 5.96
CA GLN A 318 23.46 -2.69 4.60
C GLN A 318 24.54 -3.05 3.58
N PHE A 319 24.41 -4.23 2.97
CA PHE A 319 25.21 -4.68 1.81
C PHE A 319 24.31 -5.14 0.66
N SER A 320 24.52 -4.49 -0.48
CA SER A 320 24.03 -4.68 -1.85
C SER A 320 23.23 -5.93 -2.27
N ARG A 321 22.33 -5.69 -3.16
CA ARG A 321 21.45 -6.27 -4.18
C ARG A 321 21.50 -7.77 -4.42
N ILE A 322 20.32 -8.41 -4.32
CA ILE A 322 19.98 -9.74 -4.84
C ILE A 322 19.35 -9.56 -6.23
N GLY A 323 19.76 -10.37 -7.20
CA GLY A 323 19.17 -10.38 -8.55
C GLY A 323 17.76 -10.99 -8.54
N ALA A 324 16.78 -10.19 -8.87
CA ALA A 324 15.41 -10.58 -9.17
C ALA A 324 14.92 -9.74 -10.36
N GLU A 325 13.83 -10.14 -11.02
CA GLU A 325 13.25 -9.36 -12.11
C GLU A 325 11.98 -8.64 -11.67
N PRO A 326 11.80 -7.35 -12.06
CA PRO A 326 10.57 -6.64 -11.75
C PRO A 326 9.42 -7.18 -12.59
N TYR A 327 8.29 -7.50 -11.95
CA TYR A 327 7.06 -7.94 -12.64
C TYR A 327 5.96 -6.89 -12.65
N LYS A 328 6.04 -5.91 -11.77
CA LYS A 328 5.15 -4.74 -11.75
C LYS A 328 5.94 -3.47 -11.52
N ARG A 329 5.46 -2.39 -12.11
CA ARG A 329 5.98 -1.04 -11.86
C ARG A 329 4.83 -0.13 -11.42
N TYR A 330 5.08 0.58 -10.36
CA TYR A 330 4.20 1.60 -9.81
C TYR A 330 4.88 2.96 -9.89
N ARG A 331 4.15 4.00 -10.22
CA ARG A 331 4.67 5.37 -10.32
C ARG A 331 4.03 6.27 -9.29
N LEU A 332 4.85 7.06 -8.62
CA LEU A 332 4.42 8.20 -7.85
C LEU A 332 4.61 9.46 -8.69
N TYR A 333 3.59 10.29 -8.72
CA TYR A 333 3.52 11.52 -9.47
C TYR A 333 3.62 12.74 -8.54
N GLU A 334 4.11 13.84 -9.08
CA GLU A 334 4.26 15.11 -8.38
C GLU A 334 3.83 16.28 -9.26
N LYS A 335 3.35 17.38 -8.62
CA LYS A 335 3.00 18.64 -9.26
C LYS A 335 3.08 19.79 -8.25
N GLN A 336 3.53 20.96 -8.70
CA GLN A 336 3.34 22.21 -7.97
C GLN A 336 1.90 22.70 -8.14
N ILE A 337 1.26 23.13 -7.07
CA ILE A 337 -0.15 23.51 -7.06
C ILE A 337 -0.35 24.91 -6.50
#